data_0123b2909de51ee47f37c44407246410
#
_entry.id   0123b2909de51ee47f37c44407246410
#
_cell.length_a   1.000
_cell.length_b   1.000
_cell.length_c   1.000
_cell.angle_alpha   90.00
_cell.angle_beta   90.00
_cell.angle_gamma   90.00
#
_symmetry.space_group_name_H-M   'P 1'
#
loop_
_entity.id
_entity.type
_entity.pdbx_description
1 polymer ?
#
loop_
_entity_poly.entity_id
_entity_poly.type
_entity_poly.pdbx_seq_one_letter_code
_entity_poly.pdbx_strand_id
1 'polypeptide(L)'
;MLDEGRKTFRYDTFGSEAFWGDALQLHKAIAGEKNGGVGPGVSPKTALSVGLKVDADTLPPALKKQLAAGKVNLDDPATTIALLKLNAVVGVTAFANPDGSVKSMGIQCAFCHSTVDNSFAPGIGKRLDGWPNQDLDVGKIVSLAPNLKPFTDPIGVDEATLKKVLLSWGPGFYDAEVNIDGKGFRPDGKSAATRIPAAYGHLGEDLHTWTGGFGDVTYWNAYVANLQMHGNGNFNDARLNDPVKY
;
A
#
# COMPACT_ATOMS: atom_id res chain seq x y z
N MET A 1 -19.10 -9.31 12.74
CA MET A 1 -19.25 -8.24 11.71
C MET A 1 -18.21 -7.12 11.87
N LEU A 2 -18.22 -6.27 12.93
CA LEU A 2 -17.24 -5.17 13.07
C LEU A 2 -15.80 -5.68 13.16
N ASP A 3 -15.53 -6.73 13.92
CA ASP A 3 -14.18 -7.30 14.05
C ASP A 3 -13.71 -7.98 12.76
N GLU A 4 -14.60 -8.59 12.00
CA GLU A 4 -14.30 -9.15 10.68
C GLU A 4 -13.97 -8.04 9.69
N GLY A 5 -14.80 -6.99 9.63
CA GLY A 5 -14.54 -5.82 8.79
C GLY A 5 -13.19 -5.15 9.12
N ARG A 6 -12.88 -5.02 10.41
CA ARG A 6 -11.57 -4.51 10.85
C ARG A 6 -10.43 -5.42 10.41
N LYS A 7 -10.60 -6.74 10.50
CA LYS A 7 -9.61 -7.71 10.07
C LYS A 7 -9.38 -7.62 8.55
N THR A 8 -10.47 -7.57 7.77
CA THR A 8 -10.41 -7.36 6.32
C THR A 8 -9.69 -6.06 5.98
N PHE A 9 -10.11 -4.95 6.55
CA PHE A 9 -9.50 -3.63 6.33
C PHE A 9 -8.00 -3.60 6.63
N ARG A 10 -7.57 -4.31 7.69
CA ARG A 10 -6.19 -4.28 8.17
C ARG A 10 -5.26 -5.27 7.49
N TYR A 11 -5.78 -6.40 6.98
CA TYR A 11 -4.93 -7.53 6.62
C TYR A 11 -5.28 -8.22 5.31
N ASP A 12 -6.46 -7.96 4.72
CA ASP A 12 -6.83 -8.57 3.44
C ASP A 12 -6.19 -7.81 2.27
N THR A 13 -5.47 -8.51 1.43
CA THR A 13 -4.83 -7.97 0.23
C THR A 13 -5.72 -8.07 -1.00
N PHE A 14 -6.81 -8.81 -0.91
CA PHE A 14 -7.71 -9.11 -2.05
C PHE A 14 -6.95 -9.69 -3.26
N GLY A 15 -5.81 -10.38 -3.01
CA GLY A 15 -4.96 -10.92 -4.08
C GLY A 15 -4.03 -9.90 -4.73
N SER A 16 -3.90 -8.70 -4.18
CA SER A 16 -3.04 -7.64 -4.73
C SER A 16 -1.55 -7.96 -4.73
N GLU A 17 -1.13 -9.02 -4.02
CA GLU A 17 0.24 -9.53 -4.08
C GLU A 17 0.65 -10.00 -5.47
N ALA A 18 -0.29 -10.43 -6.31
CA ALA A 18 -0.02 -10.75 -7.71
C ALA A 18 0.52 -9.53 -8.49
N PHE A 19 0.06 -8.34 -8.15
CA PHE A 19 0.54 -7.11 -8.77
C PHE A 19 1.77 -6.54 -8.05
N TRP A 20 1.63 -6.20 -6.75
CA TRP A 20 2.70 -5.52 -6.00
C TRP A 20 3.91 -6.40 -5.74
N GLY A 21 3.66 -7.65 -5.42
CA GLY A 21 4.69 -8.64 -5.15
C GLY A 21 5.22 -9.29 -6.42
N ASP A 22 4.37 -9.96 -7.17
CA ASP A 22 4.82 -10.84 -8.25
C ASP A 22 5.14 -10.05 -9.53
N ALA A 23 4.27 -9.15 -9.97
CA ALA A 23 4.49 -8.39 -11.20
C ALA A 23 5.52 -7.26 -11.01
N LEU A 24 5.35 -6.38 -10.04
CA LEU A 24 6.27 -5.27 -9.76
C LEU A 24 7.55 -5.69 -9.04
N GLN A 25 7.54 -6.83 -8.35
CA GLN A 25 8.65 -7.37 -7.57
C GLN A 25 9.11 -6.46 -6.42
N LEU A 26 8.21 -5.63 -5.86
CA LEU A 26 8.55 -4.69 -4.79
C LEU A 26 9.18 -5.37 -3.56
N HIS A 27 8.75 -6.59 -3.23
CA HIS A 27 9.34 -7.36 -2.14
C HIS A 27 10.85 -7.57 -2.32
N LYS A 28 11.34 -7.70 -3.57
CA LYS A 28 12.78 -7.85 -3.86
C LYS A 28 13.54 -6.55 -3.61
N ALA A 29 12.95 -5.39 -3.99
CA ALA A 29 13.55 -4.09 -3.67
C ALA A 29 13.59 -3.82 -2.16
N ILE A 30 12.56 -4.26 -1.43
CA ILE A 30 12.52 -4.14 0.03
C ILE A 30 13.59 -5.01 0.68
N ALA A 31 13.73 -6.26 0.26
CA ALA A 31 14.70 -7.19 0.80
C ALA A 31 16.16 -6.75 0.54
N GLY A 32 16.44 -6.26 -0.66
CA GLY A 32 17.80 -5.95 -1.09
C GLY A 32 18.67 -7.20 -1.32
N GLU A 33 19.79 -7.03 -1.99
CA GLU A 33 20.69 -8.15 -2.37
C GLU A 33 21.14 -9.00 -1.17
N LYS A 34 21.41 -8.36 -0.03
CA LYS A 34 21.85 -9.06 1.19
C LYS A 34 20.83 -10.03 1.77
N ASN A 35 19.54 -9.86 1.42
CA ASN A 35 18.44 -10.67 1.91
C ASN A 35 17.69 -11.39 0.77
N GLY A 36 18.37 -11.67 -0.34
CA GLY A 36 17.81 -12.42 -1.47
C GLY A 36 16.95 -11.61 -2.44
N GLY A 37 16.98 -10.28 -2.36
CA GLY A 37 16.32 -9.37 -3.27
C GLY A 37 17.27 -8.70 -4.24
N VAL A 38 17.00 -7.43 -4.57
CA VAL A 38 17.77 -6.60 -5.50
C VAL A 38 18.05 -5.22 -4.92
N GLY A 39 19.20 -4.64 -5.27
CA GLY A 39 19.60 -3.30 -4.82
C GLY A 39 19.92 -3.22 -3.33
N PRO A 40 19.93 -2.00 -2.74
CA PRO A 40 20.37 -1.78 -1.36
C PRO A 40 19.40 -2.28 -0.29
N GLY A 41 18.15 -2.57 -0.66
CA GLY A 41 17.07 -2.85 0.27
C GLY A 41 16.45 -1.59 0.89
N VAL A 42 15.33 -1.77 1.59
CA VAL A 42 14.60 -0.69 2.26
C VAL A 42 14.70 -0.86 3.77
N SER A 43 15.45 0.03 4.41
CA SER A 43 15.55 0.04 5.87
C SER A 43 14.29 0.62 6.53
N PRO A 44 14.02 0.34 7.81
CA PRO A 44 12.90 0.97 8.54
C PRO A 44 12.92 2.49 8.48
N LYS A 45 14.10 3.09 8.56
CA LYS A 45 14.27 4.55 8.46
C LYS A 45 13.85 5.07 7.08
N THR A 46 14.23 4.38 6.01
CA THR A 46 13.79 4.70 4.64
C THR A 46 12.28 4.50 4.50
N ALA A 47 11.73 3.39 5.01
CA ALA A 47 10.30 3.11 4.97
C ALA A 47 9.47 4.20 5.69
N LEU A 48 9.90 4.60 6.89
CA LEU A 48 9.27 5.70 7.63
C LEU A 48 9.39 7.05 6.90
N SER A 49 10.51 7.31 6.21
CA SER A 49 10.70 8.57 5.47
C SER A 49 9.80 8.71 4.25
N VAL A 50 9.28 7.61 3.70
CA VAL A 50 8.26 7.61 2.64
C VAL A 50 6.84 7.43 3.19
N GLY A 51 6.67 7.62 4.51
CA GLY A 51 5.38 7.67 5.17
C GLY A 51 4.77 6.34 5.59
N LEU A 52 5.48 5.21 5.42
CA LEU A 52 5.01 3.95 6.00
C LEU A 52 4.96 4.08 7.54
N LYS A 53 4.06 3.33 8.16
CA LYS A 53 3.80 3.37 9.60
C LYS A 53 4.02 2.01 10.22
N VAL A 54 4.34 1.99 11.52
CA VAL A 54 4.49 0.76 12.30
C VAL A 54 3.46 0.73 13.42
N ASP A 55 2.67 -0.34 13.45
CA ASP A 55 1.71 -0.61 14.51
C ASP A 55 2.44 -1.11 15.76
N ALA A 56 2.51 -0.25 16.77
CA ALA A 56 3.18 -0.59 18.01
C ALA A 56 2.49 -1.76 18.76
N ASP A 57 1.19 -1.97 18.57
CA ASP A 57 0.47 -3.02 19.27
C ASP A 57 0.81 -4.43 18.77
N THR A 58 1.32 -4.55 17.54
CA THR A 58 1.78 -5.82 16.98
C THR A 58 3.21 -6.19 17.38
N LEU A 59 3.97 -5.23 17.94
CA LEU A 59 5.37 -5.45 18.30
C LEU A 59 5.46 -6.27 19.61
N PRO A 60 6.26 -7.35 19.64
CA PRO A 60 6.55 -8.08 20.87
C PRO A 60 7.14 -7.15 21.96
N PRO A 61 6.82 -7.37 23.24
CA PRO A 61 7.32 -6.52 24.34
C PRO A 61 8.85 -6.38 24.38
N ALA A 62 9.57 -7.46 24.06
CA ALA A 62 11.02 -7.46 23.99
C ALA A 62 11.55 -6.53 22.89
N LEU A 63 10.90 -6.53 21.71
CA LEU A 63 11.27 -5.66 20.58
C LEU A 63 10.96 -4.19 20.90
N LYS A 64 9.80 -3.90 21.53
CA LYS A 64 9.47 -2.55 22.03
C LYS A 64 10.56 -2.01 22.96
N LYS A 65 11.00 -2.84 23.92
CA LYS A 65 12.07 -2.47 24.86
C LYS A 65 13.39 -2.20 24.15
N GLN A 66 13.74 -3.01 23.15
CA GLN A 66 14.96 -2.81 22.35
C GLN A 66 14.90 -1.54 21.50
N LEU A 67 13.76 -1.26 20.86
CA LEU A 67 13.51 -0.04 20.09
C LEU A 67 13.63 1.20 21.00
N ALA A 68 12.97 1.20 22.15
CA ALA A 68 13.04 2.30 23.11
C ALA A 68 14.46 2.53 23.63
N ALA A 69 15.28 1.48 23.73
CA ALA A 69 16.69 1.56 24.13
C ALA A 69 17.66 1.90 22.98
N GLY A 70 17.15 2.14 21.74
CA GLY A 70 17.97 2.43 20.56
C GLY A 70 18.87 1.24 20.13
N LYS A 71 18.50 0.01 20.51
CA LYS A 71 19.29 -1.21 20.22
C LYS A 71 18.88 -1.92 18.95
N VAL A 72 17.85 -1.45 18.25
CA VAL A 72 17.41 -1.98 16.96
C VAL A 72 18.07 -1.17 15.86
N ASN A 73 18.73 -1.86 14.91
CA ASN A 73 19.31 -1.19 13.76
C ASN A 73 18.21 -0.79 12.77
N LEU A 74 17.86 0.49 12.74
CA LEU A 74 16.85 1.05 11.82
C LEU A 74 17.40 1.36 10.42
N ASP A 75 18.69 1.22 10.20
CA ASP A 75 19.33 1.38 8.89
C ASP A 75 19.51 0.03 8.15
N ASP A 76 19.07 -1.10 8.76
CA ASP A 76 19.21 -2.43 8.17
C ASP A 76 17.88 -2.91 7.53
N PRO A 77 17.86 -3.25 6.23
CA PRO A 77 16.70 -3.84 5.57
C PRO A 77 16.19 -5.14 6.21
N ALA A 78 17.07 -5.94 6.85
CA ALA A 78 16.65 -7.13 7.58
C ALA A 78 15.65 -6.81 8.71
N THR A 79 15.77 -5.63 9.32
CA THR A 79 14.81 -5.16 10.32
C THR A 79 13.43 -4.89 9.70
N THR A 80 13.37 -4.33 8.48
CA THR A 80 12.11 -4.15 7.75
C THR A 80 11.44 -5.50 7.47
N ILE A 81 12.21 -6.50 7.02
CA ILE A 81 11.71 -7.86 6.79
C ILE A 81 11.15 -8.44 8.08
N ALA A 82 11.82 -8.26 9.21
CA ALA A 82 11.33 -8.74 10.50
C ALA A 82 10.00 -8.05 10.90
N LEU A 83 9.85 -6.75 10.67
CA LEU A 83 8.61 -6.01 10.92
C LEU A 83 7.47 -6.47 10.00
N LEU A 84 7.75 -6.74 8.73
CA LEU A 84 6.78 -7.30 7.78
C LEU A 84 6.28 -8.67 8.24
N LYS A 85 7.17 -9.56 8.70
CA LYS A 85 6.81 -10.89 9.22
C LYS A 85 5.91 -10.83 10.47
N LEU A 86 6.00 -9.75 11.23
CA LEU A 86 5.13 -9.49 12.39
C LEU A 86 3.78 -8.84 12.00
N ASN A 87 3.53 -8.58 10.71
CA ASN A 87 2.42 -7.74 10.25
C ASN A 87 2.40 -6.36 10.95
N ALA A 88 3.57 -5.85 11.31
CA ALA A 88 3.71 -4.58 12.01
C ALA A 88 3.75 -3.37 11.08
N VAL A 89 4.07 -3.57 9.80
CA VAL A 89 4.02 -2.48 8.80
C VAL A 89 2.57 -2.27 8.39
N VAL A 90 2.04 -1.10 8.72
CA VAL A 90 0.63 -0.76 8.46
C VAL A 90 0.34 -0.79 6.97
N GLY A 91 -0.67 -1.57 6.59
CA GLY A 91 -1.16 -1.63 5.21
C GLY A 91 -0.36 -2.52 4.26
N VAL A 92 0.60 -3.30 4.77
CA VAL A 92 1.40 -4.23 3.97
C VAL A 92 1.41 -5.62 4.59
N THR A 93 1.02 -6.63 3.81
CA THR A 93 1.19 -8.05 4.18
C THR A 93 2.32 -8.65 3.34
N ALA A 94 3.27 -9.30 4.00
CA ALA A 94 4.30 -10.08 3.34
C ALA A 94 3.99 -11.58 3.44
N PHE A 95 4.15 -12.27 2.33
CA PHE A 95 4.05 -13.72 2.22
C PHE A 95 5.45 -14.33 2.27
N ALA A 96 5.64 -15.37 3.06
CA ALA A 96 6.95 -16.00 3.25
C ALA A 96 7.08 -17.32 2.51
N ASN A 97 8.29 -17.61 2.06
CA ASN A 97 8.71 -18.95 1.64
C ASN A 97 8.92 -19.86 2.87
N PRO A 98 9.01 -21.19 2.69
CA PRO A 98 9.33 -22.12 3.77
C PRO A 98 10.66 -21.83 4.49
N ASP A 99 11.63 -21.25 3.80
CA ASP A 99 12.93 -20.85 4.36
C ASP A 99 12.86 -19.52 5.14
N GLY A 100 11.68 -18.88 5.15
CA GLY A 100 11.45 -17.61 5.82
C GLY A 100 11.85 -16.39 5.01
N SER A 101 12.32 -16.51 3.78
CA SER A 101 12.50 -15.37 2.87
C SER A 101 11.14 -14.79 2.45
N VAL A 102 11.12 -13.53 2.01
CA VAL A 102 9.88 -12.92 1.51
C VAL A 102 9.60 -13.41 0.09
N LYS A 103 8.49 -14.11 -0.09
CA LYS A 103 8.01 -14.62 -1.37
C LYS A 103 7.35 -13.54 -2.21
N SER A 104 6.46 -12.79 -1.58
CA SER A 104 5.65 -11.75 -2.23
C SER A 104 5.13 -10.76 -1.19
N MET A 105 4.48 -9.68 -1.64
CA MET A 105 3.80 -8.74 -0.75
C MET A 105 2.56 -8.16 -1.45
N GLY A 106 1.55 -7.86 -0.66
CA GLY A 106 0.35 -7.15 -1.09
C GLY A 106 0.05 -5.95 -0.20
N ILE A 107 -0.78 -5.05 -0.68
CA ILE A 107 -1.28 -3.90 0.07
C ILE A 107 -2.72 -4.14 0.54
N GLN A 108 -3.11 -3.41 1.56
CA GLN A 108 -4.43 -3.46 2.20
C GLN A 108 -5.08 -2.08 2.16
N CYS A 109 -6.38 -1.98 2.44
CA CYS A 109 -7.07 -0.69 2.61
C CYS A 109 -6.33 0.22 3.61
N ALA A 110 -5.77 -0.37 4.67
CA ALA A 110 -5.00 0.33 5.69
C ALA A 110 -3.71 1.00 5.17
N PHE A 111 -3.21 0.65 3.99
CA PHE A 111 -2.03 1.27 3.39
C PHE A 111 -2.21 2.78 3.19
N CYS A 112 -3.33 3.16 2.59
CA CYS A 112 -3.69 4.56 2.36
C CYS A 112 -4.53 5.15 3.50
N HIS A 113 -5.37 4.32 4.16
CA HIS A 113 -6.40 4.78 5.08
C HIS A 113 -6.15 4.39 6.55
N SER A 114 -4.90 4.21 6.95
CA SER A 114 -4.50 4.15 8.36
C SER A 114 -3.22 4.92 8.60
N THR A 115 -3.19 5.61 9.72
CA THR A 115 -1.96 6.18 10.28
C THR A 115 -1.73 5.65 11.69
N VAL A 116 -0.84 6.27 12.44
CA VAL A 116 -0.61 5.94 13.86
C VAL A 116 -0.56 7.21 14.69
N ASP A 117 -0.82 7.09 15.98
CA ASP A 117 -0.85 8.20 16.95
C ASP A 117 0.52 8.72 17.37
N ASN A 118 1.60 8.14 16.83
CA ASN A 118 2.99 8.44 17.19
C ASN A 118 3.32 8.29 18.69
N SER A 119 2.51 7.54 19.44
CA SER A 119 2.67 7.40 20.88
C SER A 119 3.97 6.70 21.32
N PHE A 120 4.62 6.01 20.39
CA PHE A 120 5.89 5.34 20.66
C PHE A 120 7.09 6.15 20.10
N ALA A 121 7.02 6.54 18.83
CA ALA A 121 8.00 7.37 18.12
C ALA A 121 7.35 7.93 16.84
N PRO A 122 7.95 8.91 16.15
CA PRO A 122 7.45 9.38 14.86
C PRO A 122 7.24 8.22 13.86
N GLY A 123 6.01 8.06 13.38
CA GLY A 123 5.61 6.96 12.49
C GLY A 123 5.38 5.60 13.17
N ILE A 124 5.53 5.51 14.50
CA ILE A 124 5.33 4.29 15.29
C ILE A 124 4.37 4.57 16.44
N GLY A 125 3.26 3.84 16.50
CA GLY A 125 2.24 4.05 17.53
C GLY A 125 1.04 3.13 17.35
N LYS A 126 -0.07 3.45 18.03
CA LYS A 126 -1.34 2.75 17.86
C LYS A 126 -2.00 3.15 16.56
N ARG A 127 -2.60 2.19 15.87
CA ARG A 127 -3.32 2.43 14.64
C ARG A 127 -4.52 3.36 14.81
N LEU A 128 -4.66 4.26 13.87
CA LEU A 128 -5.83 5.10 13.65
C LEU A 128 -6.45 4.69 12.31
N ASP A 129 -7.30 3.67 12.35
CA ASP A 129 -7.97 3.15 11.16
C ASP A 129 -8.99 4.16 10.62
N GLY A 130 -9.09 4.25 9.30
CA GLY A 130 -9.91 5.23 8.59
C GLY A 130 -9.26 6.60 8.42
N TRP A 131 -8.20 6.91 9.17
CA TRP A 131 -7.46 8.16 9.02
C TRP A 131 -6.55 8.11 7.79
N PRO A 132 -6.59 9.14 6.92
CA PRO A 132 -5.75 9.15 5.73
C PRO A 132 -4.27 9.25 6.09
N ASN A 133 -3.43 8.43 5.47
CA ASN A 133 -1.99 8.54 5.65
C ASN A 133 -1.42 9.65 4.75
N GLN A 134 -1.41 10.88 5.26
CA GLN A 134 -0.95 12.04 4.51
C GLN A 134 0.59 12.10 4.33
N ASP A 135 1.34 11.25 5.02
CA ASP A 135 2.79 11.15 4.85
C ASP A 135 3.20 10.13 3.77
N LEU A 136 2.26 9.29 3.33
CA LEU A 136 2.54 8.18 2.42
C LEU A 136 2.87 8.69 1.02
N ASP A 137 4.08 8.44 0.56
CA ASP A 137 4.56 8.78 -0.78
C ASP A 137 4.52 7.53 -1.69
N VAL A 138 3.32 7.24 -2.19
CA VAL A 138 3.08 6.05 -3.03
C VAL A 138 3.94 6.09 -4.29
N GLY A 139 4.12 7.27 -4.88
CA GLY A 139 4.92 7.43 -6.09
C GLY A 139 6.38 7.03 -5.87
N LYS A 140 6.99 7.47 -4.77
CA LYS A 140 8.35 7.02 -4.41
C LYS A 140 8.42 5.54 -4.15
N ILE A 141 7.44 4.96 -3.45
CA ILE A 141 7.39 3.53 -3.16
C ILE A 141 7.35 2.73 -4.46
N VAL A 142 6.44 3.08 -5.38
CA VAL A 142 6.31 2.40 -6.68
C VAL A 142 7.56 2.57 -7.53
N SER A 143 8.21 3.74 -7.49
CA SER A 143 9.42 4.00 -8.29
C SER A 143 10.61 3.10 -7.91
N LEU A 144 10.57 2.42 -6.76
CA LEU A 144 11.57 1.44 -6.33
C LEU A 144 11.36 0.05 -6.96
N ALA A 145 10.23 -0.19 -7.63
CA ALA A 145 9.93 -1.50 -8.19
C ALA A 145 10.98 -1.92 -9.23
N PRO A 146 11.51 -3.15 -9.13
CA PRO A 146 12.47 -3.68 -10.10
C PRO A 146 11.88 -3.88 -11.49
N ASN A 147 10.56 -4.03 -11.58
CA ASN A 147 9.85 -4.19 -12.85
C ASN A 147 8.68 -3.21 -12.92
N LEU A 148 8.82 -2.19 -13.74
CA LEU A 148 7.78 -1.18 -13.98
C LEU A 148 6.94 -1.44 -15.24
N LYS A 149 7.18 -2.55 -15.96
CA LYS A 149 6.42 -2.92 -17.16
C LYS A 149 4.90 -2.97 -16.96
N PRO A 150 4.37 -3.45 -15.81
CA PRO A 150 2.94 -3.41 -15.55
C PRO A 150 2.30 -2.01 -15.65
N PHE A 151 3.10 -0.97 -15.48
CA PHE A 151 2.67 0.42 -15.70
C PHE A 151 3.03 0.93 -17.10
N THR A 152 4.26 0.68 -17.56
CA THR A 152 4.76 1.28 -18.82
C THR A 152 4.10 0.69 -20.06
N ASP A 153 3.88 -0.63 -20.08
CA ASP A 153 3.37 -1.33 -21.28
C ASP A 153 1.93 -0.92 -21.64
N PRO A 154 0.97 -0.83 -20.67
CA PRO A 154 -0.40 -0.43 -21.00
C PRO A 154 -0.52 0.98 -21.56
N ILE A 155 0.32 1.91 -21.11
CA ILE A 155 0.25 3.33 -21.45
C ILE A 155 1.28 3.76 -22.52
N GLY A 156 2.18 2.84 -22.91
CA GLY A 156 3.13 3.08 -24.01
C GLY A 156 4.20 4.15 -23.71
N VAL A 157 4.65 4.25 -22.44
CA VAL A 157 5.70 5.20 -22.04
C VAL A 157 6.95 4.47 -21.57
N ASP A 158 8.09 5.17 -21.60
CA ASP A 158 9.33 4.66 -21.04
C ASP A 158 9.37 4.78 -19.50
N GLU A 159 10.25 4.02 -18.88
CA GLU A 159 10.41 3.98 -17.42
C GLU A 159 10.85 5.33 -16.82
N ALA A 160 11.65 6.10 -17.53
CA ALA A 160 12.11 7.40 -17.04
C ALA A 160 10.94 8.41 -16.98
N THR A 161 10.08 8.40 -17.99
CA THR A 161 8.86 9.20 -18.03
C THR A 161 7.90 8.79 -16.91
N LEU A 162 7.67 7.49 -16.72
CA LEU A 162 6.84 7.00 -15.62
C LEU A 162 7.40 7.43 -14.27
N LYS A 163 8.68 7.24 -13.99
CA LYS A 163 9.31 7.64 -12.73
C LYS A 163 9.18 9.13 -12.47
N LYS A 164 9.30 9.97 -13.50
CA LYS A 164 9.09 11.41 -13.38
C LYS A 164 7.67 11.73 -12.90
N VAL A 165 6.66 11.04 -13.44
CA VAL A 165 5.26 11.21 -13.01
C VAL A 165 5.07 10.74 -11.58
N LEU A 166 5.51 9.51 -11.24
CA LEU A 166 5.40 8.95 -9.90
C LEU A 166 6.01 9.88 -8.84
N LEU A 167 7.22 10.37 -9.09
CA LEU A 167 7.93 11.26 -8.16
C LEU A 167 7.30 12.66 -8.05
N SER A 168 6.41 13.03 -8.96
CA SER A 168 5.69 14.31 -8.90
C SER A 168 4.48 14.30 -7.97
N TRP A 169 4.00 13.12 -7.53
CA TRP A 169 2.81 13.03 -6.68
C TRP A 169 3.02 13.65 -5.30
N GLY A 170 4.09 13.24 -4.64
CA GLY A 170 4.41 13.67 -3.27
C GLY A 170 3.58 12.98 -2.18
N PRO A 171 3.90 13.28 -0.90
CA PRO A 171 3.26 12.64 0.24
C PRO A 171 1.76 12.94 0.33
N GLY A 172 0.98 11.91 0.64
CA GLY A 172 -0.48 12.01 0.80
C GLY A 172 -1.27 12.10 -0.50
N PHE A 173 -0.63 11.88 -1.65
CA PHE A 173 -1.26 11.88 -2.96
C PHE A 173 -1.05 10.56 -3.68
N TYR A 174 -2.07 10.15 -4.42
CA TYR A 174 -2.05 8.92 -5.23
C TYR A 174 -2.92 9.08 -6.48
N ASP A 175 -2.39 8.65 -7.62
CA ASP A 175 -3.16 8.38 -8.83
C ASP A 175 -3.25 6.86 -9.00
N ALA A 176 -4.33 6.29 -8.49
CA ALA A 176 -4.53 4.85 -8.47
C ALA A 176 -4.82 4.25 -9.85
N GLU A 177 -5.14 5.10 -10.81
CA GLU A 177 -5.57 4.71 -12.15
C GLU A 177 -4.53 5.03 -13.22
N VAL A 178 -3.32 5.43 -12.82
CA VAL A 178 -2.27 5.87 -13.75
C VAL A 178 -1.96 4.86 -14.85
N ASN A 179 -2.04 3.56 -14.55
CA ASN A 179 -1.80 2.48 -15.50
C ASN A 179 -3.05 2.09 -16.32
N ILE A 180 -4.21 2.69 -16.04
CA ILE A 180 -5.48 2.37 -16.70
C ILE A 180 -5.80 3.43 -17.75
N ASP A 181 -5.79 4.69 -17.39
CA ASP A 181 -6.26 5.78 -18.23
C ASP A 181 -5.20 6.86 -18.55
N GLY A 182 -4.00 6.70 -18.01
CA GLY A 182 -2.88 7.63 -18.27
C GLY A 182 -3.08 9.04 -17.73
N LYS A 183 -4.01 9.27 -16.80
CA LYS A 183 -4.26 10.62 -16.24
C LYS A 183 -3.02 11.26 -15.64
N GLY A 184 -2.05 10.45 -15.16
CA GLY A 184 -0.76 10.91 -14.66
C GLY A 184 0.08 11.64 -15.72
N PHE A 185 -0.22 11.45 -17.00
CA PHE A 185 0.54 12.02 -18.13
C PHE A 185 -0.18 13.21 -18.75
N ARG A 186 -0.61 14.14 -17.94
CA ARG A 186 -1.33 15.32 -18.39
C ARG A 186 -0.47 16.18 -19.32
N PRO A 187 -1.07 16.76 -20.41
CA PRO A 187 -0.34 17.63 -21.34
C PRO A 187 0.26 18.87 -20.68
N ASP A 188 -0.32 19.34 -19.58
CA ASP A 188 0.18 20.49 -18.82
C ASP A 188 1.36 20.15 -17.89
N GLY A 189 1.84 18.91 -17.90
CA GLY A 189 2.95 18.42 -17.08
C GLY A 189 2.65 18.32 -15.58
N LYS A 190 1.39 18.50 -15.16
CA LYS A 190 0.98 18.37 -13.77
C LYS A 190 0.51 16.96 -13.45
N SER A 191 0.65 16.56 -12.19
CA SER A 191 0.14 15.28 -11.71
C SER A 191 -1.39 15.28 -11.66
N ALA A 192 -2.00 14.13 -11.97
CA ALA A 192 -3.41 13.86 -11.73
C ALA A 192 -3.66 13.20 -10.35
N ALA A 193 -2.61 12.99 -9.56
CA ALA A 193 -2.75 12.40 -8.23
C ALA A 193 -3.68 13.23 -7.34
N THR A 194 -4.57 12.54 -6.65
CA THR A 194 -5.52 13.12 -5.71
C THR A 194 -5.08 12.88 -4.27
N ARG A 195 -5.48 13.78 -3.38
CA ARG A 195 -5.20 13.61 -1.95
C ARG A 195 -5.93 12.37 -1.43
N ILE A 196 -5.21 11.53 -0.69
CA ILE A 196 -5.79 10.37 -0.01
C ILE A 196 -6.87 10.86 0.97
N PRO A 197 -8.15 10.46 0.81
CA PRO A 197 -9.23 10.90 1.66
C PRO A 197 -9.32 10.10 2.96
N ALA A 198 -10.11 10.60 3.91
CA ALA A 198 -10.54 9.82 5.06
C ALA A 198 -11.44 8.66 4.62
N ALA A 199 -11.37 7.53 5.35
CA ALA A 199 -12.26 6.39 5.19
C ALA A 199 -13.03 6.13 6.50
N TYR A 200 -13.52 7.20 7.12
CA TYR A 200 -14.40 7.18 8.30
C TYR A 200 -15.56 8.17 8.09
N GLY A 201 -16.61 8.02 8.89
CA GLY A 201 -17.75 8.92 8.83
C GLY A 201 -18.77 8.60 7.75
N HIS A 202 -18.68 7.43 7.11
CA HIS A 202 -19.57 7.02 6.02
C HIS A 202 -20.90 6.40 6.47
N LEU A 203 -21.15 6.32 7.76
CA LEU A 203 -22.41 5.77 8.26
C LEU A 203 -23.58 6.68 7.88
N GLY A 204 -24.53 6.13 7.13
CA GLY A 204 -25.72 6.87 6.66
C GLY A 204 -25.51 7.63 5.34
N GLU A 205 -24.35 7.50 4.70
CA GLU A 205 -24.16 7.99 3.33
C GLU A 205 -24.53 6.91 2.32
N ASP A 206 -25.49 7.21 1.44
CA ASP A 206 -25.99 6.25 0.45
C ASP A 206 -25.22 6.33 -0.87
N LEU A 207 -24.56 7.46 -1.15
CA LEU A 207 -23.85 7.68 -2.41
C LEU A 207 -22.43 8.21 -2.14
N HIS A 208 -21.45 7.56 -2.76
CA HIS A 208 -20.04 7.92 -2.61
C HIS A 208 -19.48 8.59 -3.86
N THR A 209 -18.30 9.23 -3.69
CA THR A 209 -17.70 10.21 -4.57
C THR A 209 -18.52 11.51 -4.66
N TRP A 210 -17.88 12.60 -5.07
CA TRP A 210 -18.55 13.90 -5.16
C TRP A 210 -19.67 13.95 -6.21
N THR A 211 -19.69 13.01 -7.16
CA THR A 211 -20.74 12.86 -8.19
C THR A 211 -21.84 11.90 -7.78
N GLY A 212 -21.64 11.09 -6.74
CA GLY A 212 -22.50 9.96 -6.40
C GLY A 212 -22.46 8.80 -7.41
N GLY A 213 -21.52 8.84 -8.37
CA GLY A 213 -21.51 7.93 -9.52
C GLY A 213 -21.19 6.49 -9.20
N PHE A 214 -20.58 6.19 -8.05
CA PHE A 214 -20.17 4.86 -7.64
C PHE A 214 -21.09 4.17 -6.61
N GLY A 215 -22.29 4.72 -6.39
CA GLY A 215 -23.26 4.12 -5.47
C GLY A 215 -22.80 4.08 -4.01
N ASP A 216 -23.19 3.02 -3.31
CA ASP A 216 -22.89 2.85 -1.88
C ASP A 216 -21.42 2.46 -1.60
N VAL A 217 -21.04 2.49 -0.31
CA VAL A 217 -19.67 2.18 0.12
C VAL A 217 -19.22 0.76 -0.23
N THR A 218 -20.14 -0.18 -0.28
CA THR A 218 -19.85 -1.59 -0.62
C THR A 218 -19.39 -1.69 -2.07
N TYR A 219 -20.11 -1.03 -2.96
CA TYR A 219 -19.79 -0.99 -4.37
C TYR A 219 -18.45 -0.27 -4.63
N TRP A 220 -18.26 0.88 -3.99
CA TRP A 220 -16.99 1.60 -4.04
C TRP A 220 -15.82 0.76 -3.54
N ASN A 221 -15.98 0.05 -2.42
CA ASN A 221 -14.92 -0.81 -1.87
C ASN A 221 -14.57 -1.98 -2.80
N ALA A 222 -15.54 -2.57 -3.51
CA ALA A 222 -15.28 -3.59 -4.52
C ALA A 222 -14.44 -3.03 -5.68
N TYR A 223 -14.76 -1.84 -6.15
CA TYR A 223 -13.97 -1.12 -7.15
C TYR A 223 -12.54 -0.85 -6.67
N VAL A 224 -12.38 -0.32 -5.45
CA VAL A 224 -11.07 -0.02 -4.86
C VAL A 224 -10.22 -1.29 -4.74
N ALA A 225 -10.78 -2.37 -4.22
CA ALA A 225 -10.04 -3.63 -4.04
C ALA A 225 -9.52 -4.19 -5.36
N ASN A 226 -10.34 -4.15 -6.41
CA ASN A 226 -9.95 -4.71 -7.71
C ASN A 226 -9.08 -3.78 -8.55
N LEU A 227 -9.38 -2.48 -8.60
CA LEU A 227 -8.71 -1.56 -9.51
C LEU A 227 -7.64 -0.71 -8.83
N GLN A 228 -7.94 -0.07 -7.70
CA GLN A 228 -6.97 0.80 -7.05
C GLN A 228 -5.91 0.04 -6.27
N MET A 229 -6.26 -1.09 -5.66
CA MET A 229 -5.32 -1.98 -4.99
C MET A 229 -4.71 -3.03 -5.94
N HIS A 230 -5.21 -3.13 -7.18
CA HIS A 230 -4.82 -4.17 -8.15
C HIS A 230 -5.06 -5.59 -7.62
N GLY A 231 -6.20 -5.80 -6.97
CA GLY A 231 -6.59 -7.12 -6.48
C GLY A 231 -7.09 -8.05 -7.60
N ASN A 232 -7.24 -9.32 -7.27
CA ASN A 232 -7.73 -10.37 -8.15
C ASN A 232 -9.16 -10.82 -7.78
N GLY A 233 -10.03 -9.87 -7.41
CA GLY A 233 -11.41 -10.18 -7.05
C GLY A 233 -12.27 -10.46 -8.28
N ASN A 234 -13.32 -11.25 -8.08
CA ASN A 234 -14.42 -11.34 -9.03
C ASN A 234 -15.53 -10.40 -8.56
N PHE A 235 -15.92 -9.46 -9.40
CA PHE A 235 -17.13 -8.69 -9.17
C PHE A 235 -18.29 -9.46 -9.80
N ASN A 236 -19.17 -10.00 -8.97
CA ASN A 236 -20.37 -10.70 -9.41
C ASN A 236 -21.59 -10.16 -8.65
N ASP A 237 -22.47 -9.49 -9.37
CA ASP A 237 -23.79 -9.15 -8.86
C ASP A 237 -24.81 -10.07 -9.51
N ALA A 238 -25.39 -10.95 -8.71
CA ALA A 238 -26.39 -11.92 -9.19
C ALA A 238 -27.60 -11.27 -9.88
N ARG A 239 -27.90 -10.00 -9.56
CA ARG A 239 -28.96 -9.22 -10.21
C ARG A 239 -28.66 -8.90 -11.67
N LEU A 240 -27.39 -8.78 -12.01
CA LEU A 240 -26.94 -8.49 -13.38
C LEU A 240 -26.81 -9.75 -14.23
N ASN A 241 -26.86 -10.93 -13.61
CA ASN A 241 -26.65 -12.22 -14.25
C ASN A 241 -25.40 -12.26 -15.15
N ASP A 242 -24.39 -11.49 -14.77
CA ASP A 242 -23.15 -11.31 -15.53
C ASP A 242 -21.95 -11.46 -14.59
N PRO A 243 -21.30 -12.64 -14.57
CA PRO A 243 -20.06 -12.82 -13.84
C PRO A 243 -18.92 -12.15 -14.61
N VAL A 244 -18.61 -10.91 -14.28
CA VAL A 244 -17.49 -10.18 -14.88
C VAL A 244 -16.22 -10.48 -14.07
N LYS A 245 -15.22 -10.99 -14.75
CA LYS A 245 -13.86 -11.09 -14.22
C LYS A 245 -13.12 -9.80 -14.58
N TYR A 246 -12.69 -9.08 -13.60
CA TYR A 246 -11.83 -7.92 -13.74
C TYR A 246 -10.40 -8.22 -13.30
#